data_22842a369bbbd5fecf233a072e79a455
#
_entry.id   22842a369bbbd5fecf233a072e79a455
#
_cell.length_a   1.000
_cell.length_b   1.000
_cell.length_c   1.000
_cell.angle_alpha   90.00
_cell.angle_beta   90.00
_cell.angle_gamma   90.00
#
_symmetry.space_group_name_H-M   'P 1'
#
loop_
_entity.id
_entity.type
_entity.pdbx_description
1 polymer ?
#
loop_
_entity_poly.entity_id
_entity_poly.type
_entity_poly.pdbx_seq_one_letter_code
_entity_poly.pdbx_strand_id
1 'polypeptide(L)'
;MVVGEGQPFGTPLSFGGPYLGLFATSRQHVRRLPGRLVGETVDADGRRAYVTTLRTREQDIRREKASSNVCTNQTLIAVACVVQLGWLGTAGLRELALRCARGTRYAREAVLAIDGVEAVSEAPVVREFAVRAPVPGDVIVERMAEEGFLAGVALEDGGLLVAVTERRTRDEIDAYAAALEKVVR
;
A
#
# COMPACT_ATOMS: atom_id res chain seq x y z
N MET A 1 10.49 -3.00 13.74
CA MET A 1 10.20 -1.84 12.87
C MET A 1 9.03 -2.20 11.98
N VAL A 2 8.16 -1.22 11.68
CA VAL A 2 7.07 -1.34 10.71
C VAL A 2 7.28 -0.27 9.68
N VAL A 3 7.22 -0.62 8.40
CA VAL A 3 7.34 0.30 7.29
C VAL A 3 6.19 0.08 6.32
N GLY A 4 5.78 1.12 5.63
CA GLY A 4 4.68 1.04 4.69
C GLY A 4 4.59 2.28 3.82
N GLU A 5 3.69 2.21 2.84
CA GLU A 5 3.37 3.31 1.95
C GLU A 5 2.00 3.90 2.34
N GLY A 6 1.98 5.20 2.58
CA GLY A 6 0.79 5.95 2.98
C GLY A 6 0.08 6.69 1.83
N GLN A 7 0.58 6.59 0.61
CA GLN A 7 -0.01 7.24 -0.55
C GLN A 7 -1.52 6.99 -0.71
N PRO A 8 -2.07 5.78 -0.44
CA PRO A 8 -3.50 5.53 -0.55
C PRO A 8 -4.37 6.36 0.40
N PHE A 9 -3.77 6.97 1.42
CA PHE A 9 -4.46 7.83 2.37
C PHE A 9 -4.29 9.30 1.99
N GLY A 10 -5.26 9.85 1.23
CA GLY A 10 -5.33 11.27 0.92
C GLY A 10 -4.69 11.72 -0.39
N THR A 11 -4.08 10.82 -1.15
CA THR A 11 -3.46 11.15 -2.43
C THR A 11 -4.08 10.33 -3.56
N PRO A 12 -4.42 10.95 -4.71
CA PRO A 12 -4.90 10.21 -5.87
C PRO A 12 -3.79 9.37 -6.49
N LEU A 13 -4.17 8.34 -7.25
CA LEU A 13 -3.25 7.60 -8.10
C LEU A 13 -2.75 8.52 -9.22
N SER A 14 -1.45 8.65 -9.36
CA SER A 14 -0.81 9.51 -10.38
C SER A 14 0.31 8.81 -11.15
N PHE A 15 0.43 7.48 -11.01
CA PHE A 15 1.44 6.66 -11.69
C PHE A 15 2.88 7.20 -11.54
N GLY A 16 3.21 7.60 -10.35
CA GLY A 16 4.36 8.39 -9.95
C GLY A 16 3.89 9.65 -9.22
N GLY A 17 4.76 10.42 -8.69
CA GLY A 17 4.43 11.63 -7.94
C GLY A 17 4.69 11.46 -6.44
N PRO A 18 4.07 12.28 -5.60
CA PRO A 18 4.41 12.28 -4.19
C PRO A 18 3.87 11.03 -3.48
N TYR A 19 4.76 10.33 -2.81
CA TYR A 19 4.46 9.22 -1.92
C TYR A 19 4.61 9.64 -0.47
N LEU A 20 4.16 8.78 0.47
CA LEU A 20 4.25 9.04 1.89
C LEU A 20 4.77 7.80 2.62
N GLY A 21 6.03 7.83 3.04
CA GLY A 21 6.58 6.76 3.86
C GLY A 21 5.96 6.72 5.25
N LEU A 22 5.46 5.55 5.64
CA LEU A 22 5.06 5.26 7.01
C LEU A 22 6.17 4.48 7.68
N PHE A 23 6.64 4.97 8.83
CA PHE A 23 7.75 4.36 9.54
C PHE A 23 7.49 4.37 11.05
N ALA A 24 7.49 3.20 11.66
CA ALA A 24 7.35 3.05 13.10
C ALA A 24 8.42 2.10 13.67
N THR A 25 8.87 2.38 14.87
CA THR A 25 9.86 1.55 15.56
C THR A 25 9.58 1.45 17.06
N SER A 26 10.17 0.46 17.70
CA SER A 26 10.13 0.33 19.15
C SER A 26 10.99 1.41 19.82
N ARG A 27 10.68 1.71 21.10
CA ARG A 27 11.35 2.77 21.90
C ARG A 27 12.86 2.61 21.95
N GLN A 28 13.40 1.40 21.95
CA GLN A 28 14.84 1.14 21.97
C GLN A 28 15.58 1.68 20.74
N HIS A 29 14.89 1.86 19.61
CA HIS A 29 15.50 2.33 18.36
C HIS A 29 15.16 3.79 18.02
N VAL A 30 14.40 4.50 18.87
CA VAL A 30 13.95 5.87 18.61
C VAL A 30 15.10 6.83 18.24
N ARG A 31 16.27 6.68 18.88
CA ARG A 31 17.45 7.51 18.61
C ARG A 31 18.12 7.21 17.25
N ARG A 32 17.72 6.13 16.58
CA ARG A 32 18.22 5.75 15.24
C ARG A 32 17.30 6.20 14.12
N LEU A 33 16.10 6.73 14.46
CA LEU A 33 15.20 7.28 13.45
C LEU A 33 15.86 8.47 12.74
N PRO A 34 15.83 8.50 11.40
CA PRO A 34 16.31 9.67 10.66
C PRO A 34 15.34 10.85 10.78
N GLY A 35 15.84 12.05 10.50
CA GLY A 35 15.04 13.26 10.49
C GLY A 35 14.66 13.79 11.87
N ARG A 36 13.79 14.79 11.87
CA ARG A 36 13.30 15.43 13.09
C ARG A 36 12.14 14.62 13.66
N LEU A 37 12.13 14.51 14.98
CA LEU A 37 11.04 13.91 15.74
C LEU A 37 10.29 14.99 16.50
N VAL A 38 8.98 14.89 16.55
CA VAL A 38 8.12 15.78 17.32
C VAL A 38 7.60 15.02 18.53
N GLY A 39 7.87 15.55 19.73
CA GLY A 39 7.39 15.02 20.99
C GLY A 39 6.22 15.84 21.54
N GLU A 40 5.29 15.17 22.21
CA GLU A 40 4.23 15.83 22.97
C GLU A 40 4.79 16.26 24.33
N THR A 41 4.43 17.46 24.76
CA THR A 41 4.78 18.09 26.05
C THR A 41 3.65 19.01 26.52
N VAL A 42 3.90 19.82 27.52
CA VAL A 42 3.02 20.91 27.95
C VAL A 42 3.75 22.23 27.87
N ASP A 43 3.02 23.31 27.60
CA ASP A 43 3.53 24.68 27.63
C ASP A 43 3.60 25.25 29.08
N ALA A 44 3.98 26.50 29.20
CA ALA A 44 4.08 27.18 30.50
C ALA A 44 2.74 27.25 31.24
N ASP A 45 1.61 27.22 30.54
CA ASP A 45 0.26 27.26 31.09
C ASP A 45 -0.31 25.85 31.35
N GLY A 46 0.48 24.80 31.14
CA GLY A 46 0.06 23.39 31.31
C GLY A 46 -0.80 22.86 30.17
N ARG A 47 -0.90 23.55 29.02
CA ARG A 47 -1.64 23.10 27.85
C ARG A 47 -0.78 22.18 27.00
N ARG A 48 -1.40 21.20 26.33
CA ARG A 48 -0.72 20.31 25.41
C ARG A 48 0.01 21.10 24.31
N ALA A 49 1.29 20.82 24.15
CA ALA A 49 2.17 21.42 23.16
C ALA A 49 3.04 20.37 22.48
N TYR A 50 3.67 20.76 21.39
CA TYR A 50 4.55 19.89 20.62
C TYR A 50 5.89 20.56 20.40
N VAL A 51 6.96 19.78 20.48
CA VAL A 51 8.33 20.28 20.34
C VAL A 51 9.17 19.32 19.51
N THR A 52 10.03 19.88 18.67
CA THR A 52 11.06 19.09 17.97
C THR A 52 12.09 18.61 18.98
N THR A 53 12.40 17.32 18.97
CA THR A 53 13.29 16.69 19.96
C THR A 53 14.28 15.71 19.30
N LEU A 54 15.32 15.35 20.05
CA LEU A 54 16.42 14.43 19.72
C LEU A 54 17.35 14.89 18.62
N ARG A 55 16.87 15.47 17.55
CA ARG A 55 17.68 16.02 16.46
C ARG A 55 17.32 17.47 16.21
N THR A 56 18.33 18.32 16.18
CA THR A 56 18.18 19.75 15.89
C THR A 56 18.18 20.04 14.39
N ARG A 57 18.69 19.10 13.58
CA ARG A 57 18.82 19.24 12.13
C ARG A 57 18.09 18.10 11.42
N GLU A 58 17.54 18.41 10.25
CA GLU A 58 16.93 17.44 9.36
C GLU A 58 17.97 16.53 8.71
N GLN A 59 19.13 17.10 8.33
CA GLN A 59 20.25 16.37 7.75
C GLN A 59 21.47 16.39 8.67
N ASP A 60 22.24 15.30 8.62
CA ASP A 60 23.54 15.23 9.27
C ASP A 60 24.56 16.09 8.51
N ILE A 61 25.49 16.76 9.24
CA ILE A 61 26.44 17.67 8.63
C ILE A 61 27.47 16.91 7.77
N ARG A 62 27.91 15.74 8.24
CA ARG A 62 28.90 14.91 7.54
C ARG A 62 28.18 13.81 6.79
N ARG A 63 28.17 13.90 5.47
CA ARG A 63 27.46 12.98 4.59
C ARG A 63 27.91 11.53 4.77
N GLU A 64 29.21 11.29 4.93
CA GLU A 64 29.80 9.95 5.12
C GLU A 64 29.43 9.29 6.46
N LYS A 65 28.95 10.07 7.42
CA LYS A 65 28.51 9.62 8.74
C LYS A 65 27.01 9.78 8.95
N ALA A 66 26.30 10.17 7.92
CA ALA A 66 24.86 10.38 8.00
C ALA A 66 24.13 9.06 8.25
N SER A 67 23.15 9.05 9.16
CA SER A 67 22.26 7.92 9.38
C SER A 67 21.23 7.76 8.26
N SER A 68 20.99 8.83 7.50
CA SER A 68 20.09 8.89 6.35
C SER A 68 20.51 10.03 5.43
N ASN A 69 20.34 9.83 4.12
CA ASN A 69 20.53 10.86 3.10
C ASN A 69 19.19 11.50 2.65
N VAL A 70 18.11 11.32 3.40
CA VAL A 70 16.83 11.97 3.14
C VAL A 70 17.00 13.47 3.23
N CYS A 71 16.70 14.18 2.14
CA CYS A 71 16.85 15.62 2.02
C CYS A 71 15.53 16.37 2.24
N THR A 72 14.43 15.79 1.79
CA THR A 72 13.12 16.41 1.76
C THR A 72 12.10 15.51 2.42
N ASN A 73 11.19 16.09 3.20
CA ASN A 73 10.06 15.38 3.77
C ASN A 73 8.77 15.67 2.96
N GLN A 74 7.79 14.79 3.08
CA GLN A 74 6.49 14.89 2.41
C GLN A 74 5.43 15.49 3.34
N THR A 75 5.71 16.63 3.96
CA THR A 75 4.83 17.23 4.98
C THR A 75 3.42 17.51 4.46
N LEU A 76 3.29 18.06 3.24
CA LEU A 76 1.97 18.35 2.67
C LEU A 76 1.16 17.06 2.44
N ILE A 77 1.81 16.00 1.98
CA ILE A 77 1.16 14.70 1.79
C ILE A 77 0.80 14.07 3.14
N ALA A 78 1.64 14.25 4.16
CA ALA A 78 1.31 13.82 5.52
C ALA A 78 0.07 14.55 6.07
N VAL A 79 -0.10 15.86 5.78
CA VAL A 79 -1.31 16.59 6.13
C VAL A 79 -2.55 16.03 5.42
N ALA A 80 -2.47 15.77 4.12
CA ALA A 80 -3.56 15.15 3.37
C ALA A 80 -3.94 13.77 3.96
N CYS A 81 -2.94 12.96 4.30
CA CYS A 81 -3.13 11.68 4.97
C CYS A 81 -3.86 11.84 6.31
N VAL A 82 -3.42 12.76 7.18
CA VAL A 82 -4.04 13.01 8.49
C VAL A 82 -5.50 13.46 8.35
N VAL A 83 -5.79 14.33 7.38
CA VAL A 83 -7.16 14.78 7.10
C VAL A 83 -8.05 13.59 6.71
N GLN A 84 -7.60 12.74 5.80
CA GLN A 84 -8.37 11.56 5.40
C GLN A 84 -8.54 10.55 6.54
N LEU A 85 -7.48 10.28 7.30
CA LEU A 85 -7.55 9.39 8.46
C LEU A 85 -8.51 9.93 9.53
N GLY A 86 -8.48 11.24 9.79
CA GLY A 86 -9.41 11.91 10.69
C GLY A 86 -10.86 11.83 10.22
N TRP A 87 -11.10 11.98 8.92
CA TRP A 87 -12.44 11.87 8.32
C TRP A 87 -12.98 10.44 8.39
N LEU A 88 -12.18 9.44 8.07
CA LEU A 88 -12.58 8.03 8.15
C LEU A 88 -12.80 7.58 9.61
N GLY A 89 -11.95 8.04 10.50
CA GLY A 89 -11.92 7.55 11.88
C GLY A 89 -11.62 6.05 11.98
N THR A 90 -11.61 5.51 13.18
CA THR A 90 -11.31 4.09 13.43
C THR A 90 -12.35 3.16 12.78
N ALA A 91 -13.63 3.55 12.81
CA ALA A 91 -14.70 2.75 12.23
C ALA A 91 -14.59 2.68 10.70
N GLY A 92 -14.33 3.83 10.04
CA GLY A 92 -14.16 3.89 8.59
C GLY A 92 -12.92 3.13 8.12
N LEU A 93 -11.79 3.23 8.83
CA LEU A 93 -10.58 2.46 8.52
C LEU A 93 -10.79 0.95 8.63
N ARG A 94 -11.52 0.52 9.66
CA ARG A 94 -11.87 -0.91 9.83
C ARG A 94 -12.77 -1.40 8.69
N GLU A 95 -13.78 -0.64 8.34
CA GLU A 95 -14.70 -1.00 7.25
C GLU A 95 -13.96 -1.04 5.91
N LEU A 96 -13.07 -0.07 5.64
CA LEU A 96 -12.22 -0.05 4.45
C LEU A 96 -11.39 -1.33 4.33
N ALA A 97 -10.70 -1.71 5.41
CA ALA A 97 -9.88 -2.93 5.43
C ALA A 97 -10.73 -4.20 5.22
N LEU A 98 -11.90 -4.27 5.84
CA LEU A 98 -12.81 -5.41 5.67
C LEU A 98 -13.38 -5.51 4.25
N ARG A 99 -13.70 -4.39 3.60
CA ARG A 99 -14.13 -4.38 2.20
C ARG A 99 -13.04 -4.86 1.27
N CYS A 100 -11.81 -4.37 1.44
CA CYS A 100 -10.67 -4.87 0.68
C CYS A 100 -10.50 -6.38 0.87
N ALA A 101 -10.45 -6.86 2.11
CA ALA A 101 -10.23 -8.29 2.40
C ALA A 101 -11.34 -9.18 1.84
N ARG A 102 -12.60 -8.76 1.94
CA ARG A 102 -13.75 -9.51 1.38
C ARG A 102 -13.73 -9.53 -0.14
N GLY A 103 -13.46 -8.38 -0.78
CA GLY A 103 -13.33 -8.28 -2.23
C GLY A 103 -12.17 -9.11 -2.76
N THR A 104 -11.02 -9.05 -2.11
CA THR A 104 -9.83 -9.84 -2.48
C THR A 104 -10.08 -11.33 -2.33
N ARG A 105 -10.72 -11.75 -1.25
CA ARG A 105 -11.09 -13.14 -1.05
C ARG A 105 -12.03 -13.62 -2.17
N TYR A 106 -13.06 -12.86 -2.48
CA TYR A 106 -14.01 -13.18 -3.52
C TYR A 106 -13.34 -13.29 -4.89
N ALA A 107 -12.49 -12.31 -5.24
CA ALA A 107 -11.73 -12.34 -6.49
C ALA A 107 -10.77 -13.52 -6.56
N ARG A 108 -10.07 -13.82 -5.46
CA ARG A 108 -9.17 -14.99 -5.39
C ARG A 108 -9.94 -16.30 -5.61
N GLU A 109 -11.08 -16.46 -4.96
CA GLU A 109 -11.93 -17.65 -5.14
C GLU A 109 -12.41 -17.77 -6.60
N ALA A 110 -12.85 -16.67 -7.24
CA ALA A 110 -13.27 -16.66 -8.63
C ALA A 110 -12.14 -16.98 -9.61
N VAL A 111 -10.97 -16.41 -9.39
CA VAL A 111 -9.77 -16.64 -10.24
C VAL A 111 -9.24 -18.05 -10.09
N LEU A 112 -9.21 -18.62 -8.88
CA LEU A 112 -8.76 -19.99 -8.64
C LEU A 112 -9.77 -21.06 -9.10
N ALA A 113 -11.00 -20.66 -9.42
CA ALA A 113 -11.97 -21.58 -10.06
C ALA A 113 -11.69 -21.80 -11.55
N ILE A 114 -10.81 -21.00 -12.16
CA ILE A 114 -10.41 -21.14 -13.56
C ILE A 114 -9.45 -22.34 -13.68
N ASP A 115 -9.71 -23.22 -14.63
CA ASP A 115 -8.91 -24.41 -14.85
C ASP A 115 -7.44 -24.07 -15.17
N GLY A 116 -6.52 -24.73 -14.48
CA GLY A 116 -5.07 -24.52 -14.63
C GLY A 116 -4.52 -23.28 -13.90
N VAL A 117 -5.35 -22.52 -13.17
CA VAL A 117 -4.88 -21.40 -12.35
C VAL A 117 -4.66 -21.85 -10.91
N GLU A 118 -3.47 -21.58 -10.38
CA GLU A 118 -3.04 -22.00 -9.06
C GLU A 118 -2.60 -20.81 -8.21
N ALA A 119 -2.83 -20.88 -6.90
CA ALA A 119 -2.33 -19.89 -5.97
C ALA A 119 -0.82 -20.03 -5.76
N VAL A 120 -0.09 -18.91 -5.75
CA VAL A 120 1.34 -18.89 -5.40
C VAL A 120 1.53 -19.10 -3.89
N SER A 121 0.55 -18.72 -3.07
CA SER A 121 0.62 -18.82 -1.61
C SER A 121 -0.76 -19.10 -1.01
N GLU A 122 -0.79 -19.91 0.04
CA GLU A 122 -1.99 -20.14 0.88
C GLU A 122 -2.10 -19.18 2.06
N ALA A 123 -1.16 -18.24 2.20
CA ALA A 123 -1.20 -17.24 3.25
C ALA A 123 -2.47 -16.36 3.15
N PRO A 124 -3.01 -15.89 4.28
CA PRO A 124 -4.10 -14.92 4.26
C PRO A 124 -3.72 -13.65 3.51
N VAL A 125 -4.64 -13.16 2.68
CA VAL A 125 -4.45 -11.96 1.84
C VAL A 125 -5.48 -10.90 2.20
N VAL A 126 -5.12 -9.62 2.01
CA VAL A 126 -6.01 -8.49 2.32
C VAL A 126 -6.37 -7.69 1.07
N ARG A 127 -5.39 -7.42 0.20
CA ARG A 127 -5.58 -6.58 -1.00
C ARG A 127 -4.96 -7.17 -2.25
N GLU A 128 -4.01 -8.06 -2.11
CA GLU A 128 -3.23 -8.59 -3.22
C GLU A 128 -3.05 -10.09 -3.06
N PHE A 129 -3.08 -10.80 -4.17
CA PHE A 129 -2.75 -12.22 -4.24
C PHE A 129 -2.04 -12.52 -5.56
N ALA A 130 -1.16 -13.51 -5.54
CA ALA A 130 -0.45 -13.94 -6.74
C ALA A 130 -0.95 -15.31 -7.18
N VAL A 131 -1.03 -15.49 -8.50
CA VAL A 131 -1.42 -16.75 -9.16
C VAL A 131 -0.43 -17.14 -10.24
N ARG A 132 -0.38 -18.42 -10.54
CA ARG A 132 0.21 -18.97 -11.75
C ARG A 132 -0.89 -19.51 -12.64
N ALA A 133 -0.72 -19.37 -13.94
CA ALA A 133 -1.64 -19.85 -14.96
C ALA A 133 -0.86 -20.60 -16.05
N PRO A 134 -1.51 -21.34 -16.94
CA PRO A 134 -0.86 -21.99 -18.10
C PRO A 134 -0.16 -20.98 -19.03
N VAL A 135 -0.59 -19.74 -19.01
CA VAL A 135 -0.05 -18.64 -19.81
C VAL A 135 0.81 -17.73 -18.90
N PRO A 136 2.01 -17.28 -19.33
CA PRO A 136 2.84 -16.37 -18.56
C PRO A 136 2.17 -15.04 -18.23
N GLY A 137 2.50 -14.46 -17.06
CA GLY A 137 1.86 -13.27 -16.53
C GLY A 137 1.97 -12.04 -17.44
N ASP A 138 3.07 -11.85 -18.16
CA ASP A 138 3.26 -10.78 -19.15
C ASP A 138 2.30 -10.90 -20.33
N VAL A 139 2.12 -12.12 -20.85
CA VAL A 139 1.15 -12.42 -21.91
C VAL A 139 -0.28 -12.20 -21.42
N ILE A 140 -0.58 -12.58 -20.17
CA ILE A 140 -1.90 -12.32 -19.55
C ILE A 140 -2.15 -10.80 -19.49
N VAL A 141 -1.19 -10.02 -19.02
CA VAL A 141 -1.33 -8.55 -18.91
C VAL A 141 -1.64 -7.94 -20.26
N GLU A 142 -0.95 -8.35 -21.33
CA GLU A 142 -1.17 -7.87 -22.70
C GLU A 142 -2.58 -8.21 -23.21
N ARG A 143 -2.97 -9.48 -23.16
CA ARG A 143 -4.27 -9.94 -23.64
C ARG A 143 -5.45 -9.39 -22.83
N MET A 144 -5.30 -9.27 -21.51
CA MET A 144 -6.32 -8.66 -20.65
C MET A 144 -6.51 -7.17 -20.95
N ALA A 145 -5.46 -6.47 -21.37
CA ALA A 145 -5.58 -5.08 -21.81
C ALA A 145 -6.46 -4.96 -23.06
N GLU A 146 -6.39 -5.91 -23.99
CA GLU A 146 -7.27 -6.00 -25.17
C GLU A 146 -8.74 -6.23 -24.76
N GLU A 147 -8.98 -6.98 -23.67
CA GLU A 147 -10.32 -7.18 -23.10
C GLU A 147 -10.76 -5.99 -22.22
N GLY A 148 -9.97 -4.92 -22.11
CA GLY A 148 -10.29 -3.70 -21.37
C GLY A 148 -9.93 -3.74 -19.87
N PHE A 149 -9.09 -4.67 -19.43
CA PHE A 149 -8.67 -4.81 -18.04
C PHE A 149 -7.17 -4.54 -17.84
N LEU A 150 -6.83 -3.78 -16.82
CA LEU A 150 -5.49 -3.77 -16.25
C LEU A 150 -5.39 -4.96 -15.31
N ALA A 151 -4.90 -6.08 -15.81
CA ALA A 151 -4.99 -7.37 -15.14
C ALA A 151 -4.26 -7.42 -13.79
N GLY A 152 -3.15 -6.71 -13.68
CA GLY A 152 -2.25 -6.78 -12.54
C GLY A 152 -0.81 -6.57 -12.96
N VAL A 153 0.12 -7.12 -12.21
CA VAL A 153 1.57 -7.01 -12.46
C VAL A 153 2.13 -8.40 -12.76
N ALA A 154 2.77 -8.54 -13.92
CA ALA A 154 3.53 -9.75 -14.25
C ALA A 154 4.72 -9.87 -13.29
N LEU A 155 4.92 -11.06 -12.73
CA LEU A 155 6.02 -11.39 -11.84
C LEU A 155 7.19 -12.00 -12.63
N GLU A 156 8.41 -11.83 -12.16
CA GLU A 156 9.63 -12.36 -12.81
C GLU A 156 9.61 -13.89 -12.97
N ASP A 157 8.87 -14.60 -12.11
CA ASP A 157 8.71 -16.05 -12.15
C ASP A 157 7.56 -16.52 -13.05
N GLY A 158 6.99 -15.63 -13.86
CA GLY A 158 5.90 -15.88 -14.78
C GLY A 158 4.50 -15.84 -14.15
N GLY A 159 4.40 -15.54 -12.86
CA GLY A 159 3.13 -15.36 -12.16
C GLY A 159 2.46 -14.01 -12.47
N LEU A 160 1.23 -13.85 -11.99
CA LEU A 160 0.46 -12.60 -12.03
C LEU A 160 0.09 -12.18 -10.61
N LEU A 161 0.44 -10.95 -10.23
CA LEU A 161 -0.01 -10.30 -9.00
C LEU A 161 -1.29 -9.50 -9.28
N VAL A 162 -2.38 -9.87 -8.61
CA VAL A 162 -3.69 -9.23 -8.73
C VAL A 162 -3.98 -8.40 -7.49
N ALA A 163 -4.41 -7.16 -7.67
CA ALA A 163 -4.79 -6.25 -6.57
C ALA A 163 -6.29 -5.93 -6.61
N VAL A 164 -6.94 -6.00 -5.45
CA VAL A 164 -8.36 -5.68 -5.29
C VAL A 164 -8.53 -4.69 -4.14
N THR A 165 -9.26 -3.62 -4.41
CA THR A 165 -9.55 -2.59 -3.40
C THR A 165 -11.05 -2.52 -3.11
N GLU A 166 -11.41 -1.68 -2.15
CA GLU A 166 -12.81 -1.38 -1.78
C GLU A 166 -13.66 -0.81 -2.93
N ARG A 167 -12.99 -0.36 -3.99
CA ARG A 167 -13.65 0.26 -5.16
C ARG A 167 -14.19 -0.75 -6.16
N ARG A 168 -13.79 -2.02 -6.05
CA ARG A 168 -14.24 -3.05 -7.00
C ARG A 168 -15.57 -3.62 -6.56
N THR A 169 -16.53 -3.60 -7.47
CA THR A 169 -17.83 -4.24 -7.30
C THR A 169 -17.73 -5.73 -7.59
N ARG A 170 -18.74 -6.49 -7.17
CA ARG A 170 -18.82 -7.92 -7.48
C ARG A 170 -18.87 -8.15 -9.00
N ASP A 171 -19.72 -7.39 -9.71
CA ASP A 171 -19.87 -7.51 -11.16
C ASP A 171 -18.57 -7.24 -11.92
N GLU A 172 -17.76 -6.26 -11.46
CA GLU A 172 -16.42 -6.00 -12.03
C GLU A 172 -15.46 -7.16 -11.77
N ILE A 173 -15.53 -7.79 -10.60
CA ILE A 173 -14.69 -8.96 -10.28
C ILE A 173 -15.10 -10.16 -11.11
N ASP A 174 -16.40 -10.40 -11.28
CA ASP A 174 -16.92 -11.49 -12.09
C ASP A 174 -16.56 -11.30 -13.57
N ALA A 175 -16.67 -10.08 -14.09
CA ALA A 175 -16.26 -9.74 -15.45
C ALA A 175 -14.74 -9.94 -15.65
N TYR A 176 -13.92 -9.53 -14.66
CA TYR A 176 -12.49 -9.77 -14.68
C TYR A 176 -12.16 -11.26 -14.73
N ALA A 177 -12.79 -12.08 -13.89
CA ALA A 177 -12.56 -13.52 -13.85
C ALA A 177 -12.96 -14.19 -15.18
N ALA A 178 -14.09 -13.79 -15.77
CA ALA A 178 -14.55 -14.29 -17.06
C ALA A 178 -13.58 -13.92 -18.21
N ALA A 179 -13.06 -12.69 -18.21
CA ALA A 179 -12.06 -12.27 -19.18
C ALA A 179 -10.75 -13.04 -19.00
N LEU A 180 -10.29 -13.22 -17.77
CA LEU A 180 -9.09 -13.99 -17.46
C LEU A 180 -9.22 -15.44 -17.91
N GLU A 181 -10.35 -16.10 -17.67
CA GLU A 181 -10.63 -17.47 -18.14
C GLU A 181 -10.49 -17.59 -19.66
N LYS A 182 -11.00 -16.60 -20.41
CA LYS A 182 -10.88 -16.56 -21.88
C LYS A 182 -9.43 -16.41 -22.34
N VAL A 183 -8.64 -15.64 -21.60
CA VAL A 183 -7.24 -15.33 -21.94
C VAL A 183 -6.29 -16.49 -21.66
N VAL A 184 -6.55 -17.28 -20.61
CA VAL A 184 -5.65 -18.37 -20.18
C VAL A 184 -5.95 -19.71 -20.83
N ARG A 185 -7.09 -19.84 -21.53
CA ARG A 185 -7.43 -20.97 -22.37
C ARG A 185 -6.70 -20.91 -23.72
#